data_c6eac987ec813588bcd657533e70c162
#
_entry.id   c6eac987ec813588bcd657533e70c162
#
_cell.length_a   1.000
_cell.length_b   1.000
_cell.length_c   1.000
_cell.angle_alpha   90.00
_cell.angle_beta   90.00
_cell.angle_gamma   90.00
#
_symmetry.space_group_name_H-M   'P 1'
#
loop_
_entity.id
_entity.type
_entity.pdbx_description
1 polymer ?
#
loop_
_entity_poly.entity_id
_entity_poly.type
_entity_poly.pdbx_seq_one_letter_code
_entity_poly.pdbx_strand_id
1 'polypeptide(L)'
;MQPQEPVTGDTPPPPGGAAPVAASAAPVKKPRNRRLRLWLALGAGIVALLCLGGVGVAVLLYDEETKIERADPDQVTSSFLRAYLVNRSDDEAALYSCKSDAQLGQIASLRTEMVDREQNFGTTVTAVWESLRVSGTTDGSTSVSVDLVITGSKGGQQVSSRTEPWMFGLLDQDGWRVCSATRKA
;
A
#
# COMPACT_ATOMS: atom_id res chain seq x y z
N MET A 1 -11.15 -51.51 13.62
CA MET A 1 -11.19 -52.36 14.84
C MET A 1 -11.33 -51.45 16.02
N GLN A 2 -12.56 -51.26 16.44
CA GLN A 2 -12.91 -51.00 17.87
C GLN A 2 -12.74 -52.34 18.62
N PRO A 3 -12.67 -52.42 19.94
CA PRO A 3 -13.67 -51.90 20.90
C PRO A 3 -13.03 -51.42 22.23
N GLN A 4 -13.69 -50.78 23.05
CA GLN A 4 -14.82 -50.89 24.03
C GLN A 4 -14.40 -50.41 25.41
N GLU A 5 -15.27 -49.60 25.97
CA GLU A 5 -15.49 -49.35 27.44
C GLU A 5 -15.80 -50.67 28.20
N PRO A 6 -15.76 -50.68 29.52
CA PRO A 6 -16.92 -50.34 30.34
C PRO A 6 -16.56 -49.73 31.75
N VAL A 7 -17.41 -48.87 32.29
CA VAL A 7 -18.65 -48.99 33.07
C VAL A 7 -18.48 -49.20 34.58
N THR A 8 -19.11 -48.30 35.37
CA THR A 8 -19.93 -48.39 36.57
C THR A 8 -19.37 -48.68 37.95
N GLY A 9 -19.94 -47.94 38.91
CA GLY A 9 -20.10 -48.25 40.31
C GLY A 9 -20.32 -46.98 41.12
N ASP A 10 -21.39 -46.47 41.28
CA ASP A 10 -22.65 -46.58 42.02
C ASP A 10 -22.50 -46.53 43.56
N THR A 11 -22.89 -45.42 44.14
CA THR A 11 -23.83 -45.08 45.25
C THR A 11 -23.78 -45.87 46.55
N PRO A 12 -24.29 -45.43 47.75
CA PRO A 12 -24.98 -44.21 48.16
C PRO A 12 -24.64 -43.65 49.56
N PRO A 13 -25.40 -42.66 50.09
CA PRO A 13 -25.19 -41.97 51.38
C PRO A 13 -25.98 -42.60 52.49
N PRO A 14 -26.24 -42.09 53.67
CA PRO A 14 -26.29 -40.86 54.41
C PRO A 14 -25.91 -40.97 55.89
N PRO A 15 -26.48 -40.32 56.92
CA PRO A 15 -27.10 -39.02 57.04
C PRO A 15 -26.63 -38.21 58.27
N GLY A 16 -27.07 -36.96 58.29
CA GLY A 16 -27.59 -36.42 59.59
C GLY A 16 -26.68 -35.51 60.39
N GLY A 17 -27.17 -34.33 60.62
CA GLY A 17 -26.94 -33.68 61.89
C GLY A 17 -26.61 -32.23 61.90
N ALA A 18 -27.65 -31.43 62.16
CA ALA A 18 -27.63 -30.20 62.97
C ALA A 18 -26.88 -28.93 62.42
N ALA A 19 -27.69 -27.95 62.09
CA ALA A 19 -27.32 -26.54 62.20
C ALA A 19 -26.98 -26.21 63.69
N PRO A 20 -26.09 -25.23 63.88
CA PRO A 20 -26.62 -23.98 64.38
C PRO A 20 -25.93 -22.70 63.89
N VAL A 21 -26.75 -21.68 63.83
CA VAL A 21 -26.59 -20.27 64.18
C VAL A 21 -25.61 -19.42 63.35
N ALA A 22 -26.22 -18.49 62.69
CA ALA A 22 -25.70 -17.25 62.14
C ALA A 22 -24.64 -16.57 63.06
N ALA A 23 -23.49 -16.36 62.46
CA ALA A 23 -22.62 -15.28 62.88
C ALA A 23 -22.52 -14.28 61.73
N SER A 24 -23.17 -13.16 61.94
CA SER A 24 -23.14 -11.99 61.11
C SER A 24 -21.69 -11.42 61.06
N ALA A 25 -20.94 -11.78 60.04
CA ALA A 25 -19.64 -11.19 59.82
C ALA A 25 -19.84 -9.85 59.11
N ALA A 26 -19.59 -8.79 59.86
CA ALA A 26 -19.55 -7.40 59.34
C ALA A 26 -18.60 -7.29 58.12
N PRO A 27 -18.94 -6.51 57.12
CA PRO A 27 -18.03 -6.30 55.96
C PRO A 27 -16.79 -5.56 56.42
N VAL A 28 -15.66 -6.21 56.35
CA VAL A 28 -14.33 -5.60 56.51
C VAL A 28 -14.16 -4.60 55.35
N LYS A 29 -14.26 -3.32 55.70
CA LYS A 29 -13.90 -2.22 54.78
C LYS A 29 -12.41 -2.34 54.49
N LYS A 30 -12.04 -2.93 53.33
CA LYS A 30 -10.67 -2.84 52.79
C LYS A 30 -10.24 -1.38 52.71
N PRO A 31 -9.05 -1.03 53.23
CA PRO A 31 -8.55 0.33 53.13
C PRO A 31 -8.43 0.70 51.64
N ARG A 32 -9.22 1.64 51.26
CA ARG A 32 -9.28 2.16 49.89
C ARG A 32 -8.00 2.96 49.66
N ASN A 33 -6.98 2.33 49.10
CA ASN A 33 -5.69 2.95 48.77
C ASN A 33 -5.91 4.10 47.79
N ARG A 34 -6.17 5.28 48.36
CA ARG A 34 -6.46 6.53 47.60
C ARG A 34 -5.29 6.88 46.68
N ARG A 35 -4.05 6.57 47.13
CA ARG A 35 -2.84 6.76 46.32
C ARG A 35 -2.80 5.84 45.08
N LEU A 36 -3.19 4.57 45.21
CA LEU A 36 -3.21 3.63 44.09
C LEU A 36 -4.22 4.05 43.01
N ARG A 37 -5.38 4.58 43.42
CA ARG A 37 -6.38 5.09 42.48
C ARG A 37 -5.92 6.37 41.75
N LEU A 38 -5.19 7.24 42.44
CA LEU A 38 -4.57 8.41 41.83
C LEU A 38 -3.52 8.01 40.78
N TRP A 39 -2.69 7.04 41.09
CA TRP A 39 -1.69 6.52 40.13
C TRP A 39 -2.34 5.81 38.94
N LEU A 40 -3.42 5.04 39.15
CA LEU A 40 -4.18 4.41 38.07
C LEU A 40 -4.89 5.44 37.19
N ALA A 41 -5.46 6.47 37.77
CA ALA A 41 -6.11 7.55 37.02
C ALA A 41 -5.10 8.39 36.20
N LEU A 42 -3.92 8.66 36.79
CA LEU A 42 -2.85 9.37 36.10
C LEU A 42 -2.29 8.54 34.94
N GLY A 43 -2.04 7.24 35.17
CA GLY A 43 -1.58 6.29 34.15
C GLY A 43 -2.59 6.15 32.98
N ALA A 44 -3.87 6.01 33.30
CA ALA A 44 -4.92 5.93 32.26
C ALA A 44 -5.03 7.23 31.44
N GLY A 45 -4.85 8.39 32.07
CA GLY A 45 -4.83 9.67 31.39
C GLY A 45 -3.66 9.83 30.40
N ILE A 46 -2.46 9.39 30.81
CA ILE A 46 -1.28 9.43 29.94
C ILE A 46 -1.43 8.48 28.75
N VAL A 47 -1.92 7.26 28.99
CA VAL A 47 -2.18 6.29 27.90
C VAL A 47 -3.23 6.82 26.93
N ALA A 48 -4.32 7.43 27.42
CA ALA A 48 -5.33 8.04 26.55
C ALA A 48 -4.76 9.19 25.71
N LEU A 49 -3.91 10.05 26.29
CA LEU A 49 -3.23 11.12 25.56
C LEU A 49 -2.25 10.59 24.51
N LEU A 50 -1.51 9.53 24.82
CA LEU A 50 -0.58 8.90 23.87
C LEU A 50 -1.34 8.21 22.72
N CYS A 51 -2.49 7.57 23.01
CA CYS A 51 -3.32 6.95 21.97
C CYS A 51 -3.93 8.02 21.05
N LEU A 52 -4.47 9.09 21.59
CA LEU A 52 -5.07 10.18 20.79
C LEU A 52 -3.98 10.96 20.02
N GLY A 53 -2.87 11.26 20.66
CA GLY A 53 -1.73 11.92 20.00
C GLY A 53 -1.06 11.04 18.95
N GLY A 54 -0.84 9.75 19.26
CA GLY A 54 -0.22 8.80 18.35
C GLY A 54 -1.05 8.55 17.09
N VAL A 55 -2.36 8.43 17.22
CA VAL A 55 -3.25 8.28 16.04
C VAL A 55 -3.25 9.55 15.20
N GLY A 56 -3.28 10.73 15.81
CA GLY A 56 -3.23 12.01 15.09
C GLY A 56 -1.94 12.16 14.29
N VAL A 57 -0.79 11.86 14.90
CA VAL A 57 0.52 11.91 14.22
C VAL A 57 0.61 10.84 13.12
N ALA A 58 0.13 9.63 13.36
CA ALA A 58 0.13 8.56 12.36
C ALA A 58 -0.74 8.91 11.15
N VAL A 59 -1.91 9.52 11.37
CA VAL A 59 -2.79 9.96 10.28
C VAL A 59 -2.13 11.09 9.48
N LEU A 60 -1.51 12.07 10.14
CA LEU A 60 -0.83 13.17 9.44
C LEU A 60 0.36 12.69 8.62
N LEU A 61 1.18 11.78 9.15
CA LEU A 61 2.30 11.18 8.40
C LEU A 61 1.82 10.30 7.25
N TYR A 62 0.74 9.54 7.46
CA TYR A 62 0.16 8.69 6.43
C TYR A 62 -0.45 9.51 5.29
N ASP A 63 -1.07 10.65 5.60
CA ASP A 63 -1.69 11.53 4.60
C ASP A 63 -0.63 12.27 3.75
N GLU A 64 0.53 12.58 4.31
CA GLU A 64 1.66 13.13 3.54
C GLU A 64 2.33 12.10 2.63
N GLU A 65 2.50 10.86 3.11
CA GLU A 65 3.12 9.78 2.32
C GLU A 65 2.19 9.24 1.21
N THR A 66 0.88 9.40 1.35
CA THR A 66 -0.11 8.96 0.34
C THR A 66 -0.49 10.06 -0.64
N LYS A 67 -0.03 11.29 -0.47
CA LYS A 67 -0.18 12.34 -1.47
C LYS A 67 0.57 11.94 -2.73
N ILE A 68 -0.18 11.70 -3.79
CA ILE A 68 0.38 11.50 -5.12
C ILE A 68 1.03 12.82 -5.53
N GLU A 69 2.37 12.87 -5.49
CA GLU A 69 3.11 14.05 -5.90
C GLU A 69 2.97 14.24 -7.41
N ARG A 70 2.31 15.31 -7.81
CA ARG A 70 2.15 15.74 -9.19
C ARG A 70 2.66 17.15 -9.40
N ALA A 71 3.61 17.56 -8.56
CA ALA A 71 4.19 18.91 -8.62
C ALA A 71 5.15 19.06 -9.80
N ASP A 72 5.93 18.02 -10.09
CA ASP A 72 7.00 18.06 -11.08
C ASP A 72 6.69 17.16 -12.29
N PRO A 73 6.76 17.68 -13.53
CA PRO A 73 6.42 16.94 -14.74
C PRO A 73 7.28 15.69 -14.98
N ASP A 74 8.56 15.75 -14.65
CA ASP A 74 9.50 14.64 -14.80
C ASP A 74 9.18 13.51 -13.79
N GLN A 75 8.84 13.84 -12.55
CA GLN A 75 8.42 12.87 -11.55
C GLN A 75 7.10 12.19 -11.93
N VAL A 76 6.13 12.97 -12.43
CA VAL A 76 4.87 12.42 -12.92
C VAL A 76 5.10 11.48 -14.10
N THR A 77 5.96 11.86 -15.06
CA THR A 77 6.31 10.99 -16.18
C THR A 77 6.98 9.71 -15.71
N SER A 78 7.91 9.80 -14.76
CA SER A 78 8.59 8.64 -14.18
C SER A 78 7.60 7.70 -13.45
N SER A 79 6.69 8.27 -12.66
CA SER A 79 5.65 7.51 -11.94
C SER A 79 4.68 6.84 -12.91
N PHE A 80 4.25 7.55 -13.95
CA PHE A 80 3.43 6.98 -15.02
C PHE A 80 4.13 5.81 -15.72
N LEU A 81 5.38 5.96 -16.12
CA LEU A 81 6.16 4.90 -16.77
C LEU A 81 6.32 3.68 -15.87
N ARG A 82 6.58 3.89 -14.59
CA ARG A 82 6.66 2.81 -13.60
C ARG A 82 5.33 2.05 -13.49
N ALA A 83 4.23 2.76 -13.28
CA ALA A 83 2.91 2.17 -13.18
C ALA A 83 2.55 1.42 -14.47
N TYR A 84 2.77 2.04 -15.62
CA TYR A 84 2.30 1.54 -16.90
C TYR A 84 3.17 0.42 -17.50
N LEU A 85 4.50 0.56 -17.50
CA LEU A 85 5.41 -0.39 -18.15
C LEU A 85 5.99 -1.42 -17.18
N VAL A 86 6.25 -1.05 -15.92
CA VAL A 86 6.90 -1.94 -14.95
C VAL A 86 5.86 -2.69 -14.13
N ASN A 87 4.97 -1.97 -13.43
CA ASN A 87 3.92 -2.57 -12.60
C ASN A 87 2.78 -3.13 -13.46
N ARG A 88 2.62 -2.62 -14.69
CA ARG A 88 1.56 -3.00 -15.65
C ARG A 88 0.15 -2.86 -15.06
N SER A 89 -0.01 -1.86 -14.19
CA SER A 89 -1.25 -1.52 -13.52
C SER A 89 -1.91 -0.33 -14.20
N ASP A 90 -3.05 -0.56 -14.84
CA ASP A 90 -3.81 0.51 -15.49
C ASP A 90 -4.45 1.44 -14.45
N ASP A 91 -4.87 0.90 -13.31
CA ASP A 91 -5.44 1.68 -12.21
C ASP A 91 -4.40 2.64 -11.61
N GLU A 92 -3.17 2.17 -11.41
CA GLU A 92 -2.08 3.00 -10.93
C GLU A 92 -1.66 4.05 -11.97
N ALA A 93 -1.56 3.67 -13.23
CA ALA A 93 -1.22 4.58 -14.34
C ALA A 93 -2.29 5.67 -14.53
N ALA A 94 -3.57 5.36 -14.29
CA ALA A 94 -4.67 6.32 -14.36
C ALA A 94 -4.53 7.47 -13.34
N LEU A 95 -3.80 7.26 -12.25
CA LEU A 95 -3.52 8.33 -11.26
C LEU A 95 -2.63 9.44 -11.83
N TYR A 96 -1.81 9.13 -12.82
CA TYR A 96 -0.83 10.02 -13.44
C TYR A 96 -1.19 10.43 -14.87
N SER A 97 -2.23 9.87 -15.46
CA SER A 97 -2.67 10.19 -16.83
C SER A 97 -3.88 11.13 -16.84
N CYS A 98 -4.09 11.79 -17.98
CA CYS A 98 -5.28 12.59 -18.22
C CYS A 98 -6.54 11.72 -18.20
N LYS A 99 -7.62 12.24 -17.60
CA LYS A 99 -8.90 11.52 -17.45
C LYS A 99 -9.68 11.36 -18.76
N SER A 100 -9.48 12.31 -19.67
CA SER A 100 -10.12 12.32 -20.99
C SER A 100 -9.09 12.69 -22.06
N ASP A 101 -9.33 12.25 -23.29
CA ASP A 101 -8.55 12.60 -24.48
C ASP A 101 -7.06 12.24 -24.42
N ALA A 102 -6.67 11.30 -23.56
CA ALA A 102 -5.28 10.84 -23.48
C ALA A 102 -4.87 10.09 -24.74
N GLN A 103 -3.84 10.58 -25.42
CA GLN A 103 -3.26 9.96 -26.63
C GLN A 103 -2.11 9.02 -26.25
N LEU A 104 -2.43 7.89 -25.65
CA LEU A 104 -1.47 6.91 -25.15
C LEU A 104 -1.33 5.66 -26.04
N GLY A 105 -1.90 5.67 -27.23
CA GLY A 105 -1.93 4.49 -28.12
C GLY A 105 -0.54 3.96 -28.49
N GLN A 106 0.46 4.83 -28.69
CA GLN A 106 1.81 4.38 -29.05
C GLN A 106 2.50 3.66 -27.89
N ILE A 107 2.36 4.16 -26.65
CA ILE A 107 2.96 3.50 -25.47
C ILE A 107 2.18 2.22 -25.12
N ALA A 108 0.88 2.17 -25.40
CA ALA A 108 0.09 0.95 -25.29
C ALA A 108 0.57 -0.13 -26.26
N SER A 109 0.89 0.23 -27.50
CA SER A 109 1.49 -0.69 -28.47
C SER A 109 2.85 -1.21 -28.01
N LEU A 110 3.69 -0.36 -27.42
CA LEU A 110 4.96 -0.79 -26.83
C LEU A 110 4.73 -1.82 -25.71
N ARG A 111 3.79 -1.55 -24.79
CA ARG A 111 3.47 -2.50 -23.71
C ARG A 111 2.98 -3.84 -24.25
N THR A 112 2.12 -3.82 -25.28
CA THR A 112 1.65 -5.05 -25.95
C THR A 112 2.82 -5.81 -26.57
N GLU A 113 3.73 -5.12 -27.27
CA GLU A 113 4.93 -5.73 -27.85
C GLU A 113 5.82 -6.40 -26.76
N MET A 114 5.98 -5.75 -25.60
CA MET A 114 6.74 -6.33 -24.49
C MET A 114 6.12 -7.64 -23.99
N VAL A 115 4.79 -7.66 -23.81
CA VAL A 115 4.04 -8.85 -23.37
C VAL A 115 4.11 -9.97 -24.41
N ASP A 116 3.92 -9.64 -25.69
CA ASP A 116 3.98 -10.61 -26.78
C ASP A 116 5.37 -11.26 -26.88
N ARG A 117 6.43 -10.48 -26.66
CA ARG A 117 7.80 -11.02 -26.64
C ARG A 117 8.01 -11.99 -25.47
N GLU A 118 7.48 -11.68 -24.30
CA GLU A 118 7.56 -12.56 -23.14
C GLU A 118 6.85 -13.90 -23.41
N GLN A 119 5.63 -13.81 -23.96
CA GLN A 119 4.81 -15.01 -24.25
C GLN A 119 5.40 -15.87 -25.36
N ASN A 120 5.85 -15.26 -26.44
CA ASN A 120 6.30 -15.99 -27.63
C ASN A 120 7.72 -16.57 -27.49
N PHE A 121 8.60 -15.92 -26.72
CA PHE A 121 10.01 -16.30 -26.63
C PHE A 121 10.46 -16.79 -25.25
N GLY A 122 9.55 -16.71 -24.25
CA GLY A 122 9.89 -17.07 -22.87
C GLY A 122 11.02 -16.20 -22.31
N THR A 123 11.00 -14.90 -22.66
CA THR A 123 11.95 -13.90 -22.20
C THR A 123 11.28 -13.01 -21.14
N THR A 124 12.06 -12.44 -20.26
CA THR A 124 11.59 -11.34 -19.40
C THR A 124 11.95 -10.03 -20.08
N VAL A 125 10.98 -9.13 -20.26
CA VAL A 125 11.20 -7.82 -20.88
C VAL A 125 11.05 -6.72 -19.82
N THR A 126 12.09 -5.93 -19.66
CA THR A 126 12.11 -4.80 -18.72
C THR A 126 12.25 -3.48 -19.47
N ALA A 127 11.65 -2.43 -18.92
CA ALA A 127 11.81 -1.07 -19.37
C ALA A 127 12.44 -0.23 -18.26
N VAL A 128 13.49 0.48 -18.59
CA VAL A 128 14.10 1.52 -17.76
C VAL A 128 14.18 2.80 -18.56
N TRP A 129 14.29 3.94 -17.91
CA TRP A 129 14.34 5.23 -18.59
C TRP A 129 15.43 6.09 -18.01
N GLU A 130 15.99 6.88 -18.90
CA GLU A 130 17.09 7.79 -18.64
C GLU A 130 16.77 9.16 -19.23
N SER A 131 17.54 10.15 -18.82
CA SER A 131 17.55 11.47 -19.49
C SER A 131 16.18 12.15 -19.56
N LEU A 132 15.42 12.18 -18.45
CA LEU A 132 14.20 12.98 -18.41
C LEU A 132 14.54 14.46 -18.53
N ARG A 133 13.99 15.12 -19.55
CA ARG A 133 14.19 16.55 -19.81
C ARG A 133 12.86 17.23 -20.03
N VAL A 134 12.54 18.14 -19.13
CA VAL A 134 11.34 18.98 -19.23
C VAL A 134 11.63 20.11 -20.20
N SER A 135 10.71 20.41 -21.10
CA SER A 135 10.82 21.48 -22.08
C SER A 135 9.49 22.10 -22.44
N GLY A 136 9.51 23.41 -22.70
CA GLY A 136 8.34 24.11 -23.23
C GLY A 136 7.18 24.24 -22.26
N THR A 137 7.44 24.61 -20.99
CA THR A 137 6.37 24.91 -20.05
C THR A 137 5.70 26.23 -20.42
N THR A 138 4.45 26.16 -20.87
CA THR A 138 3.65 27.32 -21.28
C THR A 138 2.18 27.03 -20.91
N ASP A 139 1.53 27.99 -20.24
CA ASP A 139 0.09 27.98 -19.96
C ASP A 139 -0.49 26.62 -19.47
N GLY A 140 0.16 26.00 -18.46
CA GLY A 140 -0.29 24.73 -17.90
C GLY A 140 -0.04 23.51 -18.79
N SER A 141 0.83 23.63 -19.81
CA SER A 141 1.29 22.50 -20.63
C SER A 141 2.81 22.42 -20.67
N THR A 142 3.31 21.20 -20.74
CA THR A 142 4.77 20.95 -20.86
C THR A 142 5.03 19.64 -21.59
N SER A 143 6.28 19.47 -22.03
CA SER A 143 6.74 18.24 -22.65
C SER A 143 7.93 17.66 -21.89
N VAL A 144 7.96 16.35 -21.73
CA VAL A 144 9.09 15.62 -21.15
C VAL A 144 9.66 14.66 -22.19
N SER A 145 10.92 14.84 -22.53
CA SER A 145 11.66 13.90 -23.39
C SER A 145 12.30 12.83 -22.50
N VAL A 146 12.24 11.58 -22.96
CA VAL A 146 12.72 10.41 -22.22
C VAL A 146 13.36 9.42 -23.19
N ASP A 147 14.50 8.84 -22.82
CA ASP A 147 15.09 7.71 -23.52
C ASP A 147 14.70 6.42 -22.82
N LEU A 148 13.82 5.60 -23.45
CA LEU A 148 13.39 4.29 -22.93
C LEU A 148 14.36 3.22 -23.41
N VAL A 149 14.96 2.51 -22.47
CA VAL A 149 15.81 1.34 -22.73
C VAL A 149 14.98 0.08 -22.45
N ILE A 150 14.68 -0.67 -23.52
CA ILE A 150 13.92 -1.91 -23.47
C ILE A 150 14.90 -3.08 -23.55
N THR A 151 14.96 -3.90 -22.51
CA THR A 151 15.90 -5.02 -22.40
C THR A 151 15.14 -6.33 -22.29
N GLY A 152 15.49 -7.29 -23.15
CA GLY A 152 15.01 -8.68 -23.07
C GLY A 152 16.07 -9.57 -22.44
N SER A 153 15.67 -10.39 -21.49
CA SER A 153 16.55 -11.36 -20.80
C SER A 153 15.97 -12.77 -20.85
N LYS A 154 16.83 -13.78 -20.97
CA LYS A 154 16.47 -15.20 -20.92
C LYS A 154 17.46 -15.96 -20.05
N GLY A 155 16.94 -16.66 -19.04
CA GLY A 155 17.81 -17.39 -18.10
C GLY A 155 18.79 -16.48 -17.34
N GLY A 156 18.40 -15.22 -17.08
CA GLY A 156 19.25 -14.24 -16.40
C GLY A 156 20.27 -13.54 -17.30
N GLN A 157 20.37 -13.92 -18.58
CA GLN A 157 21.27 -13.28 -19.54
C GLN A 157 20.52 -12.32 -20.44
N GLN A 158 21.09 -11.16 -20.69
CA GLN A 158 20.54 -10.18 -21.64
C GLN A 158 20.67 -10.72 -23.06
N VAL A 159 19.56 -10.85 -23.77
CA VAL A 159 19.51 -11.33 -25.16
C VAL A 159 19.19 -10.23 -26.17
N SER A 160 18.64 -9.12 -25.71
CA SER A 160 18.37 -7.93 -26.55
C SER A 160 18.34 -6.68 -25.71
N SER A 161 18.71 -5.54 -26.34
CA SER A 161 18.52 -4.21 -25.78
C SER A 161 18.32 -3.22 -26.90
N ARG A 162 17.44 -2.25 -26.69
CA ARG A 162 17.23 -1.12 -27.60
C ARG A 162 16.86 0.10 -26.81
N THR A 163 17.27 1.27 -27.31
CA THR A 163 16.90 2.57 -26.76
C THR A 163 15.98 3.28 -27.73
N GLU A 164 14.88 3.79 -27.23
CA GLU A 164 13.87 4.50 -28.00
C GLU A 164 13.64 5.88 -27.38
N PRO A 165 13.81 6.97 -28.16
CA PRO A 165 13.48 8.30 -27.68
C PRO A 165 11.96 8.52 -27.71
N TRP A 166 11.42 8.99 -26.59
CA TRP A 166 10.00 9.28 -26.43
C TRP A 166 9.77 10.73 -26.02
N MET A 167 8.60 11.25 -26.33
CA MET A 167 8.10 12.53 -25.86
C MET A 167 6.74 12.35 -25.22
N PHE A 168 6.62 12.83 -24.00
CA PHE A 168 5.39 12.89 -23.24
C PHE A 168 4.89 14.32 -23.19
N GLY A 169 3.62 14.52 -23.53
CA GLY A 169 2.94 15.80 -23.34
C GLY A 169 2.13 15.75 -22.05
N LEU A 170 2.31 16.75 -21.20
CA LEU A 170 1.64 16.87 -19.93
C LEU A 170 0.79 18.14 -19.86
N LEU A 171 -0.33 18.04 -19.15
CA LEU A 171 -1.19 19.17 -18.79
C LEU A 171 -1.30 19.26 -17.27
N ASP A 172 -1.39 20.46 -16.76
CA ASP A 172 -1.71 20.74 -15.36
C ASP A 172 -3.23 20.66 -15.17
N GLN A 173 -3.68 19.62 -14.46
CA GLN A 173 -5.07 19.35 -14.11
C GLN A 173 -5.13 18.97 -12.63
N ASP A 174 -5.06 19.95 -11.73
CA ASP A 174 -4.84 19.75 -10.30
C ASP A 174 -3.54 18.92 -10.05
N GLY A 175 -2.44 19.39 -10.62
CA GLY A 175 -1.15 18.73 -10.75
C GLY A 175 -0.96 18.10 -12.13
N TRP A 176 0.31 17.92 -12.49
CA TRP A 176 0.70 17.44 -13.82
C TRP A 176 0.14 16.04 -14.12
N ARG A 177 -0.29 15.85 -15.38
CA ARG A 177 -0.80 14.57 -15.90
C ARG A 177 -0.28 14.32 -17.29
N VAL A 178 0.10 13.09 -17.56
CA VAL A 178 0.50 12.62 -18.90
C VAL A 178 -0.74 12.50 -19.78
N CYS A 179 -0.81 13.31 -20.84
CA CYS A 179 -1.92 13.31 -21.79
C CYS A 179 -1.55 12.72 -23.14
N SER A 180 -0.26 12.70 -23.50
CA SER A 180 0.18 12.05 -24.72
C SER A 180 1.55 11.38 -24.55
N ALA A 181 1.78 10.34 -25.34
CA ALA A 181 3.05 9.64 -25.41
C ALA A 181 3.34 9.31 -26.88
N THR A 182 4.41 9.86 -27.44
CA THR A 182 4.81 9.67 -28.83
C THR A 182 6.27 9.26 -28.93
N ARG A 183 6.53 8.26 -29.80
CA ARG A 183 7.90 7.88 -30.14
C ARG A 183 8.48 8.91 -31.09
N LYS A 184 9.68 9.38 -30.83
CA LYS A 184 10.43 10.20 -31.77
C LYS A 184 11.07 9.32 -32.85
N ALA A 185 10.96 9.72 -34.08
CA ALA A 185 11.62 9.07 -35.21
C ALA A 185 13.13 9.39 -35.21
#